data_b37173b7dbfcbdeed03c4c4c9a685af7
#
_entry.id   b37173b7dbfcbdeed03c4c4c9a685af7
#
_cell.length_a   1.000
_cell.length_b   1.000
_cell.length_c   1.000
_cell.angle_alpha   90.00
_cell.angle_beta   90.00
_cell.angle_gamma   90.00
#
_symmetry.space_group_name_H-M   'P 1'
#
loop_
_entity.id
_entity.type
_entity.pdbx_description
1 polymer ?
#
loop_
_entity_poly.entity_id
_entity_poly.type
_entity_poly.pdbx_seq_one_letter_code
_entity_poly.pdbx_strand_id
1 'polypeptide(L)'
;METKMTSVLNTLIFLTVTLMMTACHGKASMPAERAEGDTIVMRHARNLCLIQHADYTEAVIRNPWDTTQVLSRYILTEKGIRPNEAEGTLLKVPFRKAAVFTGVHCALLQELGCEGAIGGVCEVKYIGIPYIQKGVKEGRIADLGNGMAPNMESIMDLQPDVLMPSLFENNSGY
;
A
#
# COMPACT_ATOMS: atom_id res chain seq x y z
N MET A 1 51.19 32.51 -35.25
CA MET A 1 50.54 32.84 -33.94
C MET A 1 49.13 32.25 -33.86
N GLU A 2 48.46 32.04 -34.94
CA GLU A 2 47.11 31.46 -35.04
C GLU A 2 46.97 29.98 -34.64
N THR A 3 47.94 29.11 -34.98
CA THR A 3 47.89 27.69 -34.72
C THR A 3 47.95 27.31 -33.23
N LYS A 4 48.58 28.15 -32.40
CA LYS A 4 48.59 27.95 -30.93
C LYS A 4 47.29 28.34 -30.27
N MET A 5 46.60 29.36 -30.82
CA MET A 5 45.34 29.84 -30.29
C MET A 5 44.20 28.87 -30.59
N THR A 6 44.16 28.26 -31.77
CA THR A 6 43.21 27.21 -32.13
C THR A 6 43.39 25.92 -31.30
N SER A 7 44.65 25.57 -31.00
CA SER A 7 44.96 24.39 -30.15
C SER A 7 44.47 24.60 -28.71
N VAL A 8 44.69 25.77 -28.13
CA VAL A 8 44.21 26.12 -26.76
C VAL A 8 42.68 26.17 -26.71
N LEU A 9 42.02 26.71 -27.75
CA LEU A 9 40.57 26.75 -27.83
C LEU A 9 39.96 25.36 -27.90
N ASN A 10 40.53 24.47 -28.75
CA ASN A 10 40.07 23.06 -28.84
C ASN A 10 40.27 22.27 -27.53
N THR A 11 41.37 22.52 -26.83
CA THR A 11 41.62 21.86 -25.53
C THR A 11 40.65 22.33 -24.47
N LEU A 12 40.31 23.61 -24.49
CA LEU A 12 39.33 24.19 -23.56
C LEU A 12 37.90 23.67 -23.82
N ILE A 13 37.51 23.54 -25.09
CA ILE A 13 36.21 22.96 -25.48
C ILE A 13 36.14 21.48 -25.08
N PHE A 14 37.23 20.72 -25.26
CA PHE A 14 37.28 19.30 -24.89
C PHE A 14 37.18 19.13 -23.36
N LEU A 15 37.80 20.03 -22.59
CA LEU A 15 37.75 20.03 -21.12
C LEU A 15 36.35 20.39 -20.59
N THR A 16 35.64 21.33 -21.25
CA THR A 16 34.26 21.69 -20.85
C THR A 16 33.25 20.61 -21.20
N VAL A 17 33.41 19.90 -22.30
CA VAL A 17 32.53 18.77 -22.70
C VAL A 17 32.74 17.58 -21.79
N THR A 18 33.98 17.28 -21.34
CA THR A 18 34.24 16.21 -20.38
C THR A 18 33.68 16.54 -18.99
N LEU A 19 33.67 17.80 -18.57
CA LEU A 19 33.11 18.20 -17.27
C LEU A 19 31.59 18.10 -17.21
N MET A 20 30.89 18.19 -18.36
CA MET A 20 29.43 18.05 -18.42
C MET A 20 28.92 16.60 -18.40
N MET A 21 29.81 15.60 -18.64
CA MET A 21 29.44 14.19 -18.63
C MET A 21 29.42 13.54 -17.25
N THR A 22 29.90 14.23 -16.20
CA THR A 22 29.92 13.68 -14.82
C THR A 22 28.70 14.01 -13.99
N ALA A 23 27.69 14.72 -14.55
CA ALA A 23 26.54 15.20 -13.79
C ALA A 23 25.28 14.32 -13.85
N CYS A 24 25.37 13.08 -14.38
CA CYS A 24 24.22 12.17 -14.44
C CYS A 24 24.47 10.88 -13.67
N HIS A 25 24.66 10.94 -12.37
CA HIS A 25 24.32 9.86 -11.43
C HIS A 25 23.42 10.44 -10.36
N GLY A 26 22.27 10.93 -10.77
CA GLY A 26 21.16 11.19 -9.87
C GLY A 26 20.59 9.87 -9.40
N LYS A 27 21.10 9.30 -8.29
CA LYS A 27 20.24 8.53 -7.41
C LYS A 27 19.06 9.43 -7.13
N ALA A 28 17.86 9.01 -7.52
CA ALA A 28 16.63 9.60 -7.05
C ALA A 28 16.65 9.41 -5.52
N SER A 29 17.24 10.37 -4.83
CA SER A 29 17.10 10.50 -3.39
C SER A 29 15.64 10.82 -3.14
N MET A 30 14.95 9.90 -2.45
CA MET A 30 13.68 10.19 -1.79
C MET A 30 13.82 11.52 -1.08
N PRO A 31 12.76 12.36 -1.04
CA PRO A 31 12.70 13.39 -0.02
C PRO A 31 12.93 12.66 1.30
N ALA A 32 14.04 12.98 1.95
CA ALA A 32 14.38 12.45 3.26
C ALA A 32 13.48 13.15 4.28
N GLU A 33 12.19 12.78 4.30
CA GLU A 33 11.28 13.11 5.36
C GLU A 33 11.36 11.98 6.38
N ARG A 34 12.21 12.23 7.38
CA ARG A 34 12.32 11.57 8.69
C ARG A 34 11.81 10.12 8.78
N ALA A 35 12.55 9.19 8.20
CA ALA A 35 12.40 7.80 8.60
C ALA A 35 13.39 7.54 9.74
N GLU A 36 13.04 7.88 10.98
CA GLU A 36 13.63 7.27 12.18
C GLU A 36 13.10 5.83 12.28
N GLY A 37 13.52 4.94 11.39
CA GLY A 37 13.10 3.56 11.37
C GLY A 37 13.88 2.75 10.34
N ASP A 38 13.95 1.44 10.54
CA ASP A 38 14.61 0.53 9.62
C ASP A 38 13.71 0.24 8.42
N THR A 39 14.19 0.57 7.23
CA THR A 39 13.45 0.30 5.99
C THR A 39 13.58 -1.15 5.58
N ILE A 40 12.47 -1.85 5.46
CA ILE A 40 12.40 -3.22 4.93
C ILE A 40 12.33 -3.15 3.41
N VAL A 41 13.40 -3.60 2.74
CA VAL A 41 13.46 -3.62 1.27
C VAL A 41 12.61 -4.78 0.74
N MET A 42 11.58 -4.45 -0.02
CA MET A 42 10.71 -5.45 -0.66
C MET A 42 11.36 -5.99 -1.95
N ARG A 43 11.46 -7.32 -2.06
CA ARG A 43 12.11 -7.97 -3.21
C ARG A 43 11.35 -7.76 -4.53
N HIS A 44 10.03 -7.75 -4.48
CA HIS A 44 9.16 -7.72 -5.67
C HIS A 44 8.19 -6.54 -5.70
N ALA A 45 7.81 -5.99 -4.55
CA ALA A 45 6.84 -4.89 -4.45
C ALA A 45 7.54 -3.53 -4.52
N ARG A 46 7.87 -3.07 -5.73
CA ARG A 46 8.65 -1.83 -5.95
C ARG A 46 7.98 -0.57 -5.43
N ASN A 47 6.65 -0.55 -5.40
CA ASN A 47 5.88 0.61 -4.96
C ASN A 47 5.46 0.53 -3.49
N LEU A 48 5.83 -0.53 -2.78
CA LEU A 48 5.59 -0.69 -1.35
C LEU A 48 6.91 -0.51 -0.59
N CYS A 49 6.90 0.37 0.40
CA CYS A 49 7.98 0.54 1.36
C CYS A 49 7.41 0.28 2.76
N LEU A 50 8.07 -0.58 3.52
CA LEU A 50 7.76 -0.79 4.92
C LEU A 50 8.89 -0.18 5.75
N ILE A 51 8.54 0.62 6.77
CA ILE A 51 9.48 1.26 7.67
C ILE A 51 9.13 0.80 9.08
N GLN A 52 10.05 0.08 9.70
CA GLN A 52 9.88 -0.45 11.04
C GLN A 52 10.31 0.59 12.06
N HIS A 53 9.38 1.04 12.88
CA HIS A 53 9.62 1.88 14.05
C HIS A 53 9.56 1.03 15.33
N ALA A 54 9.88 1.62 16.48
CA ALA A 54 9.90 0.92 17.77
C ALA A 54 8.52 0.34 18.15
N ASP A 55 7.43 1.08 17.90
CA ASP A 55 6.07 0.73 18.35
C ASP A 55 5.07 0.48 17.21
N TYR A 56 5.48 0.67 15.95
CA TYR A 56 4.60 0.52 14.79
C TYR A 56 5.40 0.26 13.52
N THR A 57 4.71 -0.17 12.48
CA THR A 57 5.25 -0.27 11.12
C THR A 57 4.50 0.72 10.23
N GLU A 58 5.23 1.50 9.47
CA GLU A 58 4.67 2.35 8.45
C GLU A 58 4.72 1.64 7.10
N ALA A 59 3.57 1.55 6.41
CA ALA A 59 3.48 1.03 5.06
C ALA A 59 3.14 2.16 4.09
N VAL A 60 4.10 2.50 3.23
CA VAL A 60 3.98 3.56 2.23
C VAL A 60 3.79 2.96 0.85
N ILE A 61 2.68 3.28 0.21
CA ILE A 61 2.38 2.88 -1.16
C ILE A 61 2.61 4.09 -2.07
N ARG A 62 3.56 3.94 -3.00
CA ARG A 62 3.85 4.98 -3.99
C ARG A 62 2.90 4.88 -5.17
N ASN A 63 2.63 6.02 -5.78
CA ASN A 63 1.84 6.08 -7.00
C ASN A 63 2.60 5.35 -8.14
N PRO A 64 2.02 4.30 -8.76
CA PRO A 64 2.69 3.54 -9.81
C PRO A 64 2.92 4.34 -11.10
N TRP A 65 2.18 5.43 -11.32
CA TRP A 65 2.31 6.32 -12.49
C TRP A 65 3.25 7.49 -12.23
N ASP A 66 3.42 7.90 -10.95
CA ASP A 66 4.34 8.94 -10.52
C ASP A 66 4.93 8.56 -9.16
N THR A 67 6.06 7.87 -9.18
CA THR A 67 6.71 7.32 -7.97
C THR A 67 7.26 8.40 -7.02
N THR A 68 7.22 9.67 -7.41
CA THR A 68 7.55 10.81 -6.52
C THR A 68 6.41 11.12 -5.55
N GLN A 69 5.20 10.65 -5.85
CA GLN A 69 4.00 10.84 -5.04
C GLN A 69 3.69 9.60 -4.19
N VAL A 70 3.22 9.84 -2.97
CA VAL A 70 2.66 8.81 -2.10
C VAL A 70 1.17 8.67 -2.42
N LEU A 71 0.75 7.46 -2.79
CA LEU A 71 -0.66 7.14 -3.04
C LEU A 71 -1.41 6.92 -1.72
N SER A 72 -0.80 6.16 -0.80
CA SER A 72 -1.40 5.84 0.50
C SER A 72 -0.32 5.57 1.53
N ARG A 73 -0.63 5.90 2.79
CA ARG A 73 0.22 5.65 3.94
C ARG A 73 -0.62 5.01 5.04
N TYR A 74 -0.13 3.90 5.59
CA TYR A 74 -0.79 3.17 6.66
C TYR A 74 0.14 3.06 7.86
N ILE A 75 -0.42 3.27 9.04
CA ILE A 75 0.25 3.10 10.32
C ILE A 75 -0.27 1.82 10.95
N LEU A 76 0.57 0.78 10.95
CA LEU A 76 0.25 -0.54 11.44
C LEU A 76 0.70 -0.67 12.89
N THR A 77 -0.22 -0.86 13.82
CA THR A 77 0.08 -0.95 15.25
C THR A 77 -0.77 -2.01 15.94
N GLU A 78 -0.19 -2.75 16.87
CA GLU A 78 -0.92 -3.74 17.68
C GLU A 78 -1.86 -3.09 18.68
N LYS A 79 -1.49 -1.94 19.22
CA LYS A 79 -2.27 -1.23 20.24
C LYS A 79 -3.49 -0.52 19.67
N GLY A 80 -3.56 -0.28 18.35
CA GLY A 80 -4.62 0.51 17.73
C GLY A 80 -4.61 1.99 18.15
N ILE A 81 -3.49 2.47 18.71
CA ILE A 81 -3.29 3.85 19.15
C ILE A 81 -2.34 4.51 18.16
N ARG A 82 -2.70 5.70 17.68
CA ARG A 82 -1.85 6.47 16.78
C ARG A 82 -0.59 6.94 17.50
N PRO A 83 0.61 6.60 17.01
CA PRO A 83 1.85 7.20 17.51
C PRO A 83 1.86 8.71 17.27
N ASN A 84 2.54 9.45 18.14
CA ASN A 84 2.71 10.90 17.97
C ASN A 84 3.43 11.17 16.65
N GLU A 85 2.98 12.20 15.92
CA GLU A 85 3.54 12.65 14.64
C GLU A 85 3.41 11.63 13.47
N ALA A 86 2.76 10.48 13.66
CA ALA A 86 2.54 9.52 12.57
C ALA A 86 1.32 9.94 11.72
N GLU A 87 1.57 10.20 10.43
CA GLU A 87 0.54 10.55 9.46
C GLU A 87 0.12 9.33 8.64
N GLY A 88 -1.16 9.23 8.30
CA GLY A 88 -1.70 8.14 7.47
C GLY A 88 -2.92 7.47 8.08
N THR A 89 -3.40 6.42 7.44
CA THR A 89 -4.53 5.62 7.94
C THR A 89 -4.05 4.67 9.04
N LEU A 90 -4.63 4.81 10.23
CA LEU A 90 -4.33 3.91 11.34
C LEU A 90 -5.00 2.55 11.11
N LEU A 91 -4.22 1.48 11.18
CA LEU A 91 -4.70 0.10 11.16
C LEU A 91 -4.18 -0.65 12.36
N LYS A 92 -5.11 -1.22 13.13
CA LYS A 92 -4.76 -2.16 14.19
C LYS A 92 -4.46 -3.53 13.55
N VAL A 93 -3.28 -4.07 13.83
CA VAL A 93 -2.84 -5.37 13.31
C VAL A 93 -2.33 -6.27 14.44
N PRO A 94 -2.54 -7.59 14.36
CA PRO A 94 -3.37 -8.26 13.36
C PRO A 94 -4.85 -7.93 13.55
N PHE A 95 -5.58 -7.74 12.46
CA PHE A 95 -7.04 -7.65 12.52
C PHE A 95 -7.63 -9.06 12.68
N ARG A 96 -8.76 -9.15 13.37
CA ARG A 96 -9.43 -10.41 13.67
C ARG A 96 -10.77 -10.56 12.98
N LYS A 97 -11.33 -9.45 12.51
CA LYS A 97 -12.63 -9.43 11.89
C LYS A 97 -12.63 -8.46 10.71
N ALA A 98 -12.67 -9.01 9.50
CA ALA A 98 -12.73 -8.25 8.26
C ALA A 98 -14.12 -8.33 7.64
N ALA A 99 -14.63 -7.21 7.12
CA ALA A 99 -15.73 -7.17 6.18
C ALA A 99 -15.14 -7.08 4.76
N VAL A 100 -15.36 -8.13 3.95
CA VAL A 100 -14.68 -8.32 2.67
C VAL A 100 -15.69 -8.21 1.53
N PHE A 101 -15.44 -7.31 0.58
CA PHE A 101 -16.42 -6.98 -0.45
C PHE A 101 -16.26 -7.79 -1.74
N THR A 102 -15.12 -8.47 -1.92
CA THR A 102 -14.86 -9.24 -3.15
C THR A 102 -14.34 -10.63 -2.89
N GLY A 103 -14.68 -11.58 -3.76
CA GLY A 103 -14.14 -12.94 -3.73
C GLY A 103 -12.61 -12.99 -3.91
N VAL A 104 -12.02 -11.98 -4.58
CA VAL A 104 -10.56 -11.89 -4.75
C VAL A 104 -9.87 -11.68 -3.41
N HIS A 105 -10.37 -10.77 -2.57
CA HIS A 105 -9.82 -10.55 -1.23
C HIS A 105 -10.01 -11.78 -0.34
N CYS A 106 -11.16 -12.48 -0.46
CA CYS A 106 -11.37 -13.75 0.26
C CYS A 106 -10.33 -14.80 -0.13
N ALA A 107 -10.04 -14.96 -1.43
CA ALA A 107 -9.04 -15.89 -1.92
C ALA A 107 -7.63 -15.53 -1.43
N LEU A 108 -7.25 -14.24 -1.44
CA LEU A 108 -5.96 -13.77 -0.93
C LEU A 108 -5.81 -14.06 0.58
N LEU A 109 -6.85 -13.81 1.37
CA LEU A 109 -6.83 -14.13 2.81
C LEU A 109 -6.71 -15.62 3.05
N GLN A 110 -7.34 -16.45 2.23
CA GLN A 110 -7.21 -17.90 2.29
C GLN A 110 -5.79 -18.38 1.96
N GLU A 111 -5.20 -17.87 0.87
CA GLU A 111 -3.82 -18.20 0.48
C GLU A 111 -2.79 -17.79 1.57
N LEU A 112 -3.09 -16.74 2.32
CA LEU A 112 -2.28 -16.30 3.46
C LEU A 112 -2.57 -17.09 4.76
N GLY A 113 -3.52 -18.04 4.76
CA GLY A 113 -3.95 -18.75 5.96
C GLY A 113 -4.69 -17.86 6.97
N CYS A 114 -5.28 -16.77 6.50
CA CYS A 114 -5.96 -15.75 7.30
C CYS A 114 -7.49 -15.74 7.11
N GLU A 115 -8.06 -16.78 6.51
CA GLU A 115 -9.51 -16.90 6.26
C GLU A 115 -10.34 -16.85 7.56
N GLY A 116 -9.74 -17.24 8.70
CA GLY A 116 -10.37 -17.13 10.01
C GLY A 116 -10.70 -15.69 10.44
N ALA A 117 -10.08 -14.70 9.83
CA ALA A 117 -10.36 -13.29 10.06
C ALA A 117 -11.56 -12.76 9.25
N ILE A 118 -12.13 -13.52 8.32
CA ILE A 118 -13.29 -13.12 7.53
C ILE A 118 -14.55 -13.21 8.39
N GLY A 119 -15.06 -12.07 8.82
CA GLY A 119 -16.27 -11.99 9.63
C GLY A 119 -17.54 -11.77 8.81
N GLY A 120 -17.43 -11.14 7.64
CA GLY A 120 -18.56 -10.92 6.74
C GLY A 120 -18.09 -10.71 5.30
N VAL A 121 -18.95 -11.05 4.34
CA VAL A 121 -18.66 -10.95 2.90
C VAL A 121 -19.85 -10.37 2.14
N CYS A 122 -19.55 -9.54 1.13
CA CYS A 122 -20.52 -9.19 0.12
C CYS A 122 -20.53 -10.23 -1.01
N GLU A 123 -21.58 -10.22 -1.81
CA GLU A 123 -21.71 -11.01 -3.05
C GLU A 123 -21.50 -12.52 -2.83
N VAL A 124 -22.01 -13.07 -1.72
CA VAL A 124 -21.87 -14.49 -1.31
C VAL A 124 -22.13 -15.44 -2.47
N LYS A 125 -23.14 -15.16 -3.32
CA LYS A 125 -23.54 -16.01 -4.46
C LYS A 125 -22.44 -16.19 -5.53
N TYR A 126 -21.46 -15.29 -5.58
CA TYR A 126 -20.35 -15.34 -6.53
C TYR A 126 -19.06 -15.87 -5.93
N ILE A 127 -19.04 -16.14 -4.61
CA ILE A 127 -17.86 -16.64 -3.93
C ILE A 127 -17.91 -18.17 -3.84
N GLY A 128 -17.18 -18.87 -4.73
CA GLY A 128 -17.12 -20.33 -4.77
C GLY A 128 -16.22 -20.97 -3.72
N ILE A 129 -15.73 -20.23 -2.71
CA ILE A 129 -14.81 -20.72 -1.69
C ILE A 129 -15.57 -21.53 -0.63
N PRO A 130 -15.30 -22.85 -0.45
CA PRO A 130 -16.06 -23.71 0.45
C PRO A 130 -16.10 -23.21 1.91
N TYR A 131 -14.99 -22.67 2.41
CA TYR A 131 -14.91 -22.08 3.75
C TYR A 131 -15.94 -20.97 3.96
N ILE A 132 -16.05 -20.08 2.98
CA ILE A 132 -16.98 -18.95 3.02
C ILE A 132 -18.42 -19.44 2.95
N GLN A 133 -18.75 -20.30 1.95
CA GLN A 133 -20.09 -20.84 1.78
C GLN A 133 -20.58 -21.57 3.02
N LYS A 134 -19.72 -22.40 3.61
CA LYS A 134 -20.00 -23.10 4.86
C LYS A 134 -20.18 -22.11 6.01
N GLY A 135 -19.28 -21.12 6.12
CA GLY A 135 -19.33 -20.11 7.18
C GLY A 135 -20.62 -19.28 7.17
N VAL A 136 -21.06 -18.88 5.99
CA VAL A 136 -22.34 -18.14 5.84
C VAL A 136 -23.52 -19.03 6.20
N LYS A 137 -23.56 -20.29 5.72
CA LYS A 137 -24.63 -21.24 6.04
C LYS A 137 -24.72 -21.53 7.54
N GLU A 138 -23.61 -21.55 8.24
CA GLU A 138 -23.51 -21.77 9.69
C GLU A 138 -23.69 -20.49 10.52
N GLY A 139 -23.82 -19.33 9.88
CA GLY A 139 -23.95 -18.04 10.57
C GLY A 139 -22.65 -17.52 11.21
N ARG A 140 -21.49 -18.12 10.89
CA ARG A 140 -20.17 -17.66 11.36
C ARG A 140 -19.64 -16.49 10.56
N ILE A 141 -20.03 -16.39 9.29
CA ILE A 141 -19.68 -15.31 8.37
C ILE A 141 -20.98 -14.62 7.97
N ALA A 142 -21.07 -13.32 8.19
CA ALA A 142 -22.24 -12.53 7.85
C ALA A 142 -22.35 -12.32 6.34
N ASP A 143 -23.57 -12.42 5.81
CA ASP A 143 -23.86 -11.95 4.44
C ASP A 143 -24.12 -10.44 4.51
N LEU A 144 -23.23 -9.66 3.91
CA LEU A 144 -23.26 -8.21 3.87
C LEU A 144 -24.02 -7.65 2.64
N GLY A 145 -24.60 -8.55 1.82
CA GLY A 145 -25.39 -8.19 0.66
C GLY A 145 -24.57 -7.85 -0.57
N ASN A 146 -24.96 -6.80 -1.28
CA ASN A 146 -24.33 -6.37 -2.53
C ASN A 146 -23.11 -5.49 -2.26
N GLY A 147 -22.00 -5.71 -2.97
CA GLY A 147 -20.75 -4.96 -2.78
C GLY A 147 -20.85 -3.47 -3.14
N MET A 148 -21.75 -3.10 -4.06
CA MET A 148 -21.98 -1.69 -4.44
C MET A 148 -22.95 -0.96 -3.49
N ALA A 149 -23.81 -1.70 -2.82
CA ALA A 149 -24.77 -1.19 -1.85
C ALA A 149 -24.85 -2.16 -0.67
N PRO A 150 -23.80 -2.23 0.15
CA PRO A 150 -23.73 -3.20 1.23
C PRO A 150 -24.76 -2.88 2.31
N ASN A 151 -25.17 -3.91 3.04
CA ASN A 151 -26.03 -3.74 4.17
C ASN A 151 -25.25 -3.11 5.34
N MET A 152 -25.40 -1.80 5.49
CA MET A 152 -24.70 -1.02 6.52
C MET A 152 -25.07 -1.45 7.93
N GLU A 153 -26.30 -1.88 8.17
CA GLU A 153 -26.77 -2.38 9.46
C GLU A 153 -26.01 -3.67 9.83
N SER A 154 -25.91 -4.63 8.88
CA SER A 154 -25.12 -5.85 9.06
C SER A 154 -23.65 -5.57 9.29
N ILE A 155 -23.08 -4.56 8.64
CA ILE A 155 -21.68 -4.13 8.86
C ILE A 155 -21.52 -3.55 10.26
N MET A 156 -22.44 -2.71 10.70
CA MET A 156 -22.41 -2.12 12.04
C MET A 156 -22.56 -3.19 13.14
N ASP A 157 -23.44 -4.17 12.95
CA ASP A 157 -23.62 -5.28 13.87
C ASP A 157 -22.38 -6.19 13.91
N LEU A 158 -21.74 -6.38 12.77
CA LEU A 158 -20.50 -7.14 12.66
C LEU A 158 -19.36 -6.51 13.45
N GLN A 159 -19.29 -5.17 13.53
CA GLN A 159 -18.19 -4.41 14.13
C GLN A 159 -16.82 -4.86 13.61
N PRO A 160 -16.53 -4.76 12.31
CA PRO A 160 -15.27 -5.24 11.75
C PRO A 160 -14.10 -4.33 12.16
N ASP A 161 -12.91 -4.92 12.33
CA ASP A 161 -11.65 -4.18 12.54
C ASP A 161 -11.21 -3.46 11.26
N VAL A 162 -11.59 -4.03 10.08
CA VAL A 162 -11.22 -3.49 8.76
C VAL A 162 -12.32 -3.75 7.74
N LEU A 163 -12.52 -2.75 6.87
CA LEU A 163 -13.33 -2.88 5.66
C LEU A 163 -12.36 -3.05 4.48
N MET A 164 -12.64 -4.04 3.61
CA MET A 164 -11.88 -4.31 2.39
C MET A 164 -12.77 -4.12 1.16
N PRO A 165 -13.04 -2.86 0.77
CA PRO A 165 -13.90 -2.56 -0.38
C PRO A 165 -13.20 -2.85 -1.71
N SER A 166 -13.97 -2.91 -2.80
CA SER A 166 -13.43 -2.93 -4.16
C SER A 166 -13.22 -1.51 -4.66
N LEU A 167 -12.01 -1.20 -5.11
CA LEU A 167 -11.71 0.12 -5.68
C LEU A 167 -12.40 0.37 -7.03
N PHE A 168 -12.80 -0.69 -7.73
CA PHE A 168 -13.48 -0.57 -9.03
C PHE A 168 -14.96 -0.22 -8.90
N GLU A 169 -15.55 -0.46 -7.75
CA GLU A 169 -16.97 -0.25 -7.50
C GLU A 169 -17.27 1.10 -6.84
N ASN A 170 -16.26 1.78 -6.30
CA ASN A 170 -16.41 3.04 -5.59
C ASN A 170 -15.89 4.25 -6.39
N ASN A 171 -16.50 4.52 -7.55
CA ASN A 171 -16.31 5.81 -8.25
C ASN A 171 -17.06 6.99 -7.58
N SER A 172 -17.80 6.74 -6.51
CA SER A 172 -18.41 7.77 -5.68
C SER A 172 -17.53 7.98 -4.44
N GLY A 173 -16.55 8.89 -4.56
CA GLY A 173 -15.57 9.22 -3.54
C GLY A 173 -16.06 9.14 -2.10
N TYR A 174 -15.41 8.27 -1.36
CA TYR A 174 -15.38 8.29 0.09
C TYR A 174 -14.07 8.93 0.54
#